data_2e3d9d87ffd988b0c4e8fd9a2c382ad0
#
_entry.id   2e3d9d87ffd988b0c4e8fd9a2c382ad0
#
_cell.length_a   1.000
_cell.length_b   1.000
_cell.length_c   1.000
_cell.angle_alpha   90.00
_cell.angle_beta   90.00
_cell.angle_gamma   90.00
#
_symmetry.space_group_name_H-M   'P 1'
#
loop_
_entity.id
_entity.type
_entity.pdbx_description
1 polymer ?
#
loop_
_entity_poly.entity_id
_entity_poly.type
_entity_poly.pdbx_seq_one_letter_code
_entity_poly.pdbx_strand_id
1 'polypeptide(L)'
;MKVGIPSEIKAQESRVGLTPQSVQQLTNHGHEVLVENNAGFGAGFENADYEKAGAKIASSAADVFNDSDMIVKVKETQSAEVNMLRENQILFTYLHLSAAPELTKGLVDSKSICIAYETVTDENNRLPLLAPMSAVAGRMSIQAGAHSLEKPQGGRGLLIGGAPGVNPGNVLILGGGVVGENAATIATGMEAKVYIVDKSEARLKELQAKFGDRIIPLVSDDINLENYVAETDLLIGGVLIPGANAPKLITKDMLKVMKRGSVIVDVAIDQGGCVETSKPTTHADPTYVIDDVVHYCVANMPGGVPRTSTLALNAATLPFVLQLAQSGYRDALNSDANFLAGLNVCQGNVTYKAVAEDLGYNFVDPSTAIN
;
A
#
# COMPACT_ATOMS: atom_id res chain seq x y z
N MET A 1 2.70 -28.16 3.47
CA MET A 1 2.88 -27.02 4.40
C MET A 1 1.53 -26.66 5.00
N LYS A 2 1.52 -26.22 6.25
CA LYS A 2 0.32 -25.62 6.89
C LYS A 2 0.41 -24.10 6.81
N VAL A 3 -0.61 -23.46 6.22
CA VAL A 3 -0.67 -22.01 6.00
C VAL A 3 -1.72 -21.40 6.91
N GLY A 4 -1.34 -20.42 7.71
CA GLY A 4 -2.19 -19.73 8.67
C GLY A 4 -2.60 -18.34 8.18
N ILE A 5 -3.86 -18.02 8.35
CA ILE A 5 -4.46 -16.72 7.99
C ILE A 5 -5.15 -16.17 9.22
N PRO A 6 -4.45 -15.37 10.06
CA PRO A 6 -5.08 -14.71 11.19
C PRO A 6 -5.91 -13.52 10.73
N SER A 7 -6.80 -13.06 11.60
CA SER A 7 -7.50 -11.78 11.46
C SER A 7 -6.50 -10.62 11.63
N GLU A 8 -6.69 -9.55 10.88
CA GLU A 8 -5.95 -8.31 11.12
C GLU A 8 -6.48 -7.61 12.37
N ILE A 9 -5.56 -7.28 13.28
CA ILE A 9 -5.92 -6.64 14.57
C ILE A 9 -5.51 -5.17 14.64
N LYS A 10 -4.82 -4.67 13.59
CA LYS A 10 -4.49 -3.24 13.49
C LYS A 10 -5.78 -2.43 13.35
N ALA A 11 -5.87 -1.30 14.05
CA ALA A 11 -7.07 -0.45 14.01
C ALA A 11 -7.47 -0.08 12.58
N GLN A 12 -8.76 -0.24 12.27
CA GLN A 12 -9.36 0.04 10.95
C GLN A 12 -8.78 -0.79 9.79
N GLU A 13 -8.19 -1.96 10.08
CA GLU A 13 -7.77 -2.92 9.07
C GLU A 13 -8.81 -4.05 8.96
N SER A 14 -9.36 -4.22 7.79
CA SER A 14 -10.40 -5.21 7.48
C SER A 14 -10.06 -6.08 6.27
N ARG A 15 -8.84 -5.95 5.73
CA ARG A 15 -8.34 -6.84 4.68
C ARG A 15 -7.97 -8.19 5.29
N VAL A 16 -7.72 -9.18 4.44
CA VAL A 16 -7.28 -10.52 4.86
C VAL A 16 -6.15 -11.00 3.96
N GLY A 17 -5.23 -11.79 4.50
CA GLY A 17 -4.02 -12.25 3.82
C GLY A 17 -4.31 -13.09 2.57
N LEU A 18 -5.30 -13.99 2.61
CA LEU A 18 -5.71 -14.80 1.46
C LEU A 18 -7.23 -14.85 1.30
N THR A 19 -7.68 -14.87 0.04
CA THR A 19 -9.09 -15.04 -0.32
C THR A 19 -9.48 -16.53 -0.31
N PRO A 20 -10.78 -16.89 -0.25
CA PRO A 20 -11.22 -18.28 -0.41
C PRO A 20 -10.74 -18.92 -1.72
N GLN A 21 -10.67 -18.16 -2.81
CA GLN A 21 -10.14 -18.65 -4.09
C GLN A 21 -8.65 -19.01 -4.00
N SER A 22 -7.85 -18.20 -3.31
CA SER A 22 -6.42 -18.48 -3.07
C SER A 22 -6.24 -19.71 -2.16
N VAL A 23 -7.09 -19.83 -1.14
CA VAL A 23 -7.13 -21.02 -0.26
C VAL A 23 -7.45 -22.27 -1.06
N GLN A 24 -8.42 -22.24 -1.95
CA GLN A 24 -8.74 -23.38 -2.80
C GLN A 24 -7.55 -23.82 -3.65
N GLN A 25 -6.74 -22.88 -4.16
CA GLN A 25 -5.53 -23.24 -4.90
C GLN A 25 -4.50 -23.95 -4.00
N LEU A 26 -4.28 -23.47 -2.77
CA LEU A 26 -3.40 -24.12 -1.82
C LEU A 26 -3.87 -25.54 -1.46
N THR A 27 -5.17 -25.70 -1.16
CA THR A 27 -5.74 -27.01 -0.79
C THR A 27 -5.72 -27.99 -1.96
N ASN A 28 -5.94 -27.53 -3.20
CA ASN A 28 -5.81 -28.33 -4.41
C ASN A 28 -4.36 -28.83 -4.63
N HIS A 29 -3.35 -28.13 -4.14
CA HIS A 29 -1.95 -28.56 -4.15
C HIS A 29 -1.55 -29.37 -2.90
N GLY A 30 -2.52 -29.78 -2.07
CA GLY A 30 -2.29 -30.64 -0.91
C GLY A 30 -1.77 -29.92 0.34
N HIS A 31 -1.87 -28.59 0.39
CA HIS A 31 -1.52 -27.82 1.58
C HIS A 31 -2.72 -27.72 2.53
N GLU A 32 -2.46 -27.72 3.83
CA GLU A 32 -3.49 -27.42 4.83
C GLU A 32 -3.56 -25.91 5.05
N VAL A 33 -4.78 -25.39 5.15
CA VAL A 33 -5.00 -23.97 5.42
C VAL A 33 -5.87 -23.81 6.67
N LEU A 34 -5.38 -22.96 7.58
CA LEU A 34 -6.06 -22.62 8.82
C LEU A 34 -6.41 -21.14 8.83
N VAL A 35 -7.68 -20.80 8.91
CA VAL A 35 -8.19 -19.43 8.89
C VAL A 35 -8.80 -19.09 10.25
N GLU A 36 -8.41 -17.98 10.83
CA GLU A 36 -9.05 -17.52 12.06
C GLU A 36 -10.52 -17.17 11.81
N ASN A 37 -11.35 -17.47 12.79
CA ASN A 37 -12.77 -17.18 12.76
C ASN A 37 -13.04 -15.71 12.38
N ASN A 38 -13.83 -15.51 11.34
CA ASN A 38 -14.18 -14.20 10.79
C ASN A 38 -13.02 -13.38 10.18
N ALA A 39 -11.84 -13.95 9.93
CA ALA A 39 -10.72 -13.21 9.36
C ALA A 39 -11.04 -12.50 8.03
N GLY A 40 -11.88 -13.10 7.19
CA GLY A 40 -12.32 -12.52 5.91
C GLY A 40 -13.54 -11.63 5.95
N PHE A 41 -14.24 -11.55 7.10
CA PHE A 41 -15.56 -10.93 7.20
C PHE A 41 -15.56 -9.47 6.74
N GLY A 42 -14.57 -8.68 7.16
CA GLY A 42 -14.44 -7.28 6.77
C GLY A 42 -14.18 -7.06 5.28
N ALA A 43 -13.65 -8.06 4.58
CA ALA A 43 -13.47 -8.05 3.13
C ALA A 43 -14.66 -8.71 2.38
N GLY A 44 -15.70 -9.14 3.12
CA GLY A 44 -16.92 -9.76 2.59
C GLY A 44 -16.75 -11.23 2.22
N PHE A 45 -15.92 -11.96 2.99
CA PHE A 45 -15.77 -13.42 2.90
C PHE A 45 -16.15 -14.05 4.21
N GLU A 46 -17.16 -14.95 4.18
CA GLU A 46 -17.66 -15.68 5.33
C GLU A 46 -16.78 -16.90 5.64
N ASN A 47 -16.83 -17.42 6.87
CA ASN A 47 -16.16 -18.66 7.22
C ASN A 47 -16.54 -19.81 6.29
N ALA A 48 -17.82 -19.90 5.93
CA ALA A 48 -18.34 -20.93 5.03
C ALA A 48 -17.68 -20.90 3.63
N ASP A 49 -17.24 -19.73 3.14
CA ASP A 49 -16.53 -19.62 1.87
C ASP A 49 -15.15 -20.27 1.98
N TYR A 50 -14.47 -20.09 3.10
CA TYR A 50 -13.17 -20.71 3.38
C TYR A 50 -13.29 -22.22 3.61
N GLU A 51 -14.30 -22.67 4.37
CA GLU A 51 -14.57 -24.10 4.56
C GLU A 51 -14.87 -24.80 3.23
N LYS A 52 -15.66 -24.18 2.37
CA LYS A 52 -15.93 -24.68 1.00
C LYS A 52 -14.67 -24.74 0.15
N ALA A 53 -13.71 -23.84 0.37
CA ALA A 53 -12.38 -23.85 -0.27
C ALA A 53 -11.41 -24.88 0.33
N GLY A 54 -11.83 -25.62 1.37
CA GLY A 54 -11.07 -26.67 2.02
C GLY A 54 -10.23 -26.23 3.21
N ALA A 55 -10.40 -25.00 3.71
CA ALA A 55 -9.76 -24.55 4.95
C ALA A 55 -10.46 -25.10 6.20
N LYS A 56 -9.70 -25.10 7.29
CA LYS A 56 -10.25 -25.27 8.66
C LYS A 56 -10.38 -23.90 9.32
N ILE A 57 -11.43 -23.69 10.09
CA ILE A 57 -11.61 -22.47 10.87
C ILE A 57 -11.05 -22.67 12.27
N ALA A 58 -10.11 -21.79 12.65
CA ALA A 58 -9.54 -21.75 14.00
C ALA A 58 -10.34 -20.80 14.89
N SER A 59 -10.38 -21.10 16.17
CA SER A 59 -11.11 -20.28 17.15
C SER A 59 -10.40 -19.00 17.55
N SER A 60 -9.08 -18.96 17.40
CA SER A 60 -8.23 -17.84 17.84
C SER A 60 -6.99 -17.67 16.96
N ALA A 61 -6.39 -16.47 17.00
CA ALA A 61 -5.07 -16.20 16.40
C ALA A 61 -3.99 -17.14 16.97
N ALA A 62 -4.03 -17.44 18.26
CA ALA A 62 -3.07 -18.34 18.91
C ALA A 62 -3.07 -19.73 18.27
N ASP A 63 -4.26 -20.29 17.94
CA ASP A 63 -4.38 -21.58 17.24
C ASP A 63 -3.74 -21.47 15.85
N VAL A 64 -4.01 -20.37 15.12
CA VAL A 64 -3.46 -20.13 13.78
C VAL A 64 -1.94 -20.08 13.81
N PHE A 65 -1.37 -19.27 14.73
CA PHE A 65 0.10 -19.13 14.83
C PHE A 65 0.76 -20.43 15.30
N ASN A 66 0.17 -21.15 16.27
CA ASN A 66 0.72 -22.40 16.79
C ASN A 66 0.79 -23.53 15.75
N ASP A 67 -0.27 -23.65 14.95
CA ASP A 67 -0.44 -24.84 14.11
C ASP A 67 0.05 -24.63 12.65
N SER A 68 0.53 -23.43 12.31
CA SER A 68 0.95 -23.10 10.94
C SER A 68 2.46 -23.02 10.78
N ASP A 69 2.96 -23.44 9.62
CA ASP A 69 4.36 -23.29 9.22
C ASP A 69 4.63 -21.90 8.62
N MET A 70 3.61 -21.34 7.96
CA MET A 70 3.65 -20.02 7.32
C MET A 70 2.43 -19.21 7.73
N ILE A 71 2.64 -17.97 8.15
CA ILE A 71 1.61 -16.99 8.42
C ILE A 71 1.56 -15.99 7.26
N VAL A 72 0.38 -15.81 6.67
CA VAL A 72 0.13 -14.84 5.60
C VAL A 72 -0.81 -13.76 6.11
N LYS A 73 -0.33 -12.53 6.12
CA LYS A 73 -1.06 -11.35 6.59
C LYS A 73 -1.06 -10.24 5.55
N VAL A 74 -1.73 -9.15 5.86
CA VAL A 74 -1.66 -7.90 5.09
C VAL A 74 -0.74 -6.90 5.79
N LYS A 75 -0.97 -6.62 7.07
CA LYS A 75 -0.20 -5.65 7.85
C LYS A 75 0.83 -6.33 8.73
N GLU A 76 1.79 -5.52 9.13
CA GLU A 76 2.82 -5.91 10.09
C GLU A 76 2.20 -6.50 11.36
N THR A 77 2.87 -7.51 11.92
CA THR A 77 2.45 -8.12 13.18
C THR A 77 2.45 -7.08 14.31
N GLN A 78 1.36 -7.07 15.07
CA GLN A 78 1.25 -6.24 16.27
C GLN A 78 1.92 -6.94 17.46
N SER A 79 2.21 -6.23 18.54
CA SER A 79 2.98 -6.76 19.68
C SER A 79 2.44 -8.07 20.25
N ALA A 80 1.11 -8.25 20.27
CA ALA A 80 0.48 -9.50 20.69
C ALA A 80 0.82 -10.67 19.75
N GLU A 81 0.87 -10.43 18.44
CA GLU A 81 1.14 -11.43 17.41
C GLU A 81 2.63 -11.80 17.33
N VAL A 82 3.52 -10.81 17.56
CA VAL A 82 4.98 -11.05 17.60
C VAL A 82 5.32 -12.12 18.64
N ASN A 83 4.66 -12.11 19.80
CA ASN A 83 4.86 -13.09 20.86
C ASN A 83 4.35 -14.50 20.51
N MET A 84 3.56 -14.66 19.45
CA MET A 84 3.06 -15.94 18.98
C MET A 84 3.97 -16.55 17.90
N LEU A 85 4.89 -15.77 17.32
CA LEU A 85 5.82 -16.25 16.30
C LEU A 85 6.81 -17.23 16.87
N ARG A 86 7.21 -18.20 16.05
CA ARG A 86 8.11 -19.29 16.43
C ARG A 86 9.37 -19.28 15.57
N GLU A 87 10.43 -19.83 16.09
CA GLU A 87 11.66 -20.09 15.34
C GLU A 87 11.36 -20.87 14.06
N ASN A 88 11.93 -20.42 12.92
CA ASN A 88 11.75 -20.98 11.57
C ASN A 88 10.32 -20.87 10.98
N GLN A 89 9.38 -20.23 11.67
CA GLN A 89 8.07 -19.93 11.10
C GLN A 89 8.18 -18.84 10.05
N ILE A 90 7.55 -19.03 8.89
CA ILE A 90 7.53 -18.03 7.82
C ILE A 90 6.46 -16.99 8.14
N LEU A 91 6.81 -15.72 8.06
CA LEU A 91 5.90 -14.59 8.09
C LEU A 91 5.99 -13.86 6.75
N PHE A 92 4.90 -13.82 5.99
CA PHE A 92 4.82 -13.17 4.69
C PHE A 92 3.74 -12.08 4.70
N THR A 93 4.14 -10.82 4.71
CA THR A 93 3.28 -9.65 4.94
C THR A 93 4.03 -8.34 4.63
N TYR A 94 3.35 -7.19 4.69
CA TYR A 94 4.05 -5.89 4.82
C TYR A 94 4.68 -5.78 6.21
N LEU A 95 5.88 -5.24 6.31
CA LEU A 95 6.64 -5.15 7.57
C LEU A 95 7.01 -3.71 7.95
N HIS A 96 7.51 -2.90 7.02
CA HIS A 96 7.93 -1.50 7.22
C HIS A 96 8.92 -1.31 8.40
N LEU A 97 9.93 -2.17 8.49
CA LEU A 97 10.78 -2.35 9.68
C LEU A 97 11.63 -1.12 10.04
N SER A 98 12.14 -0.36 9.06
CA SER A 98 12.96 0.84 9.34
C SER A 98 12.23 1.87 10.24
N ALA A 99 10.90 1.95 10.14
CA ALA A 99 10.08 2.84 10.95
C ALA A 99 9.55 2.21 12.25
N ALA A 100 9.90 0.94 12.54
CA ALA A 100 9.31 0.15 13.61
C ALA A 100 10.36 -0.62 14.44
N PRO A 101 11.22 0.06 15.23
CA PRO A 101 12.34 -0.57 15.93
C PRO A 101 11.90 -1.67 16.92
N GLU A 102 10.81 -1.50 17.64
CA GLU A 102 10.30 -2.51 18.58
C GLU A 102 9.79 -3.76 17.87
N LEU A 103 9.10 -3.57 16.74
CA LEU A 103 8.67 -4.69 15.89
C LEU A 103 9.90 -5.44 15.37
N THR A 104 10.87 -4.72 14.81
CA THR A 104 12.10 -5.30 14.28
C THR A 104 12.82 -6.14 15.32
N LYS A 105 12.96 -5.59 16.54
CA LYS A 105 13.55 -6.33 17.67
C LYS A 105 12.77 -7.61 17.96
N GLY A 106 11.44 -7.53 18.03
CA GLY A 106 10.60 -8.69 18.33
C GLY A 106 10.71 -9.78 17.24
N LEU A 107 10.78 -9.41 15.96
CA LEU A 107 10.97 -10.35 14.87
C LEU A 107 12.36 -11.01 14.89
N VAL A 108 13.41 -10.25 15.22
CA VAL A 108 14.76 -10.78 15.42
C VAL A 108 14.78 -11.78 16.58
N ASP A 109 14.18 -11.41 17.72
CA ASP A 109 14.13 -12.25 18.93
C ASP A 109 13.32 -13.56 18.69
N SER A 110 12.27 -13.52 17.84
CA SER A 110 11.44 -14.69 17.50
C SER A 110 12.16 -15.73 16.65
N LYS A 111 13.26 -15.36 15.98
CA LYS A 111 13.99 -16.18 15.01
C LYS A 111 13.12 -16.69 13.85
N SER A 112 12.03 -16.03 13.56
CA SER A 112 11.17 -16.34 12.40
C SER A 112 11.84 -15.94 11.08
N ILE A 113 11.23 -16.36 9.97
CA ILE A 113 11.65 -16.04 8.61
C ILE A 113 10.69 -14.99 8.07
N CYS A 114 11.10 -13.71 8.08
CA CYS A 114 10.23 -12.60 7.73
C CYS A 114 10.50 -12.10 6.31
N ILE A 115 9.53 -12.28 5.44
CA ILE A 115 9.57 -11.88 4.03
C ILE A 115 8.59 -10.73 3.85
N ALA A 116 9.12 -9.55 3.52
CA ALA A 116 8.36 -8.32 3.36
C ALA A 116 7.84 -8.15 1.93
N TYR A 117 6.56 -7.88 1.78
CA TYR A 117 5.96 -7.61 0.47
C TYR A 117 6.61 -6.41 -0.22
N GLU A 118 6.87 -5.34 0.53
CA GLU A 118 7.37 -4.07 0.02
C GLU A 118 8.83 -4.08 -0.43
N THR A 119 9.57 -5.16 -0.20
CA THR A 119 10.97 -5.28 -0.62
C THR A 119 11.19 -6.36 -1.69
N VAL A 120 10.17 -7.15 -2.03
CA VAL A 120 10.20 -8.01 -3.22
C VAL A 120 10.26 -7.15 -4.47
N THR A 121 11.21 -7.45 -5.37
CA THR A 121 11.40 -6.72 -6.63
C THR A 121 10.97 -7.54 -7.85
N ASP A 122 10.96 -6.91 -9.02
CA ASP A 122 10.92 -7.56 -10.33
C ASP A 122 12.22 -7.30 -11.10
N GLU A 123 12.35 -7.85 -12.30
CA GLU A 123 13.53 -7.71 -13.19
C GLU A 123 13.89 -6.25 -13.51
N ASN A 124 12.95 -5.32 -13.33
CA ASN A 124 13.14 -3.90 -13.54
C ASN A 124 13.29 -3.12 -12.22
N ASN A 125 13.57 -3.79 -11.10
CA ASN A 125 13.60 -3.22 -9.75
C ASN A 125 12.31 -2.50 -9.34
N ARG A 126 11.16 -2.89 -9.90
CA ARG A 126 9.84 -2.42 -9.45
C ARG A 126 9.40 -3.26 -8.26
N LEU A 127 8.40 -2.79 -7.53
CA LEU A 127 7.87 -3.44 -6.33
C LEU A 127 6.49 -4.09 -6.62
N PRO A 128 6.47 -5.30 -7.18
CA PRO A 128 5.24 -5.94 -7.69
C PRO A 128 4.20 -6.20 -6.59
N LEU A 129 4.61 -6.40 -5.35
CA LEU A 129 3.69 -6.65 -4.24
C LEU A 129 3.23 -5.36 -3.54
N LEU A 130 3.94 -4.23 -3.74
CA LEU A 130 3.49 -2.91 -3.28
C LEU A 130 2.56 -2.23 -4.32
N ALA A 131 2.80 -2.47 -5.60
CA ALA A 131 2.07 -1.85 -6.71
C ALA A 131 0.53 -1.98 -6.61
N PRO A 132 -0.07 -3.12 -6.19
CA PRO A 132 -1.52 -3.23 -6.04
C PRO A 132 -2.10 -2.22 -5.05
N MET A 133 -1.44 -2.01 -3.92
CA MET A 133 -1.90 -1.05 -2.90
C MET A 133 -1.71 0.39 -3.37
N SER A 134 -0.61 0.68 -4.05
CA SER A 134 -0.40 1.97 -4.70
C SER A 134 -1.46 2.27 -5.78
N ALA A 135 -1.87 1.25 -6.55
CA ALA A 135 -2.93 1.39 -7.54
C ALA A 135 -4.30 1.67 -6.89
N VAL A 136 -4.64 0.95 -5.82
CA VAL A 136 -5.87 1.19 -5.06
C VAL A 136 -5.85 2.59 -4.44
N ALA A 137 -4.75 3.00 -3.80
CA ALA A 137 -4.62 4.33 -3.22
C ALA A 137 -4.77 5.44 -4.26
N GLY A 138 -4.13 5.30 -5.43
CA GLY A 138 -4.27 6.26 -6.53
C GLY A 138 -5.71 6.41 -7.03
N ARG A 139 -6.43 5.30 -7.19
CA ARG A 139 -7.86 5.32 -7.59
C ARG A 139 -8.74 5.95 -6.49
N MET A 140 -8.50 5.54 -5.26
CA MET A 140 -9.25 6.04 -4.11
C MET A 140 -9.01 7.53 -3.86
N SER A 141 -7.83 8.06 -4.19
CA SER A 141 -7.52 9.49 -4.02
C SER A 141 -8.48 10.39 -4.79
N ILE A 142 -8.89 9.98 -5.98
CA ILE A 142 -9.87 10.73 -6.78
C ILE A 142 -11.28 10.58 -6.22
N GLN A 143 -11.66 9.36 -5.79
CA GLN A 143 -12.97 9.14 -5.17
C GLN A 143 -13.13 9.96 -3.89
N ALA A 144 -12.16 9.92 -2.98
CA ALA A 144 -12.15 10.68 -1.74
C ALA A 144 -12.06 12.20 -2.00
N GLY A 145 -11.20 12.60 -2.96
CA GLY A 145 -11.04 14.01 -3.34
C GLY A 145 -12.31 14.61 -3.94
N ALA A 146 -12.96 13.89 -4.85
CA ALA A 146 -14.22 14.34 -5.46
C ALA A 146 -15.33 14.48 -4.41
N HIS A 147 -15.44 13.54 -3.47
CA HIS A 147 -16.37 13.63 -2.35
C HIS A 147 -16.05 14.85 -1.45
N SER A 148 -14.78 15.05 -1.14
CA SER A 148 -14.34 16.19 -0.31
C SER A 148 -14.54 17.56 -0.97
N LEU A 149 -14.68 17.63 -2.31
CA LEU A 149 -15.02 18.86 -3.04
C LEU A 149 -16.49 19.27 -2.85
N GLU A 150 -17.35 18.38 -2.37
CA GLU A 150 -18.75 18.68 -2.10
C GLU A 150 -18.90 19.70 -0.96
N LYS A 151 -19.90 20.57 -1.06
CA LYS A 151 -20.12 21.62 -0.06
C LYS A 151 -20.34 21.11 1.37
N PRO A 152 -21.11 20.03 1.60
CA PRO A 152 -21.29 19.47 2.94
C PRO A 152 -20.00 18.95 3.57
N GLN A 153 -18.98 18.61 2.77
CA GLN A 153 -17.67 18.11 3.22
C GLN A 153 -16.64 19.25 3.48
N GLY A 154 -17.05 20.49 3.38
CA GLY A 154 -16.16 21.65 3.52
C GLY A 154 -15.53 22.11 2.21
N GLY A 155 -15.76 21.38 1.13
CA GLY A 155 -15.25 21.71 -0.20
C GLY A 155 -15.94 22.92 -0.84
N ARG A 156 -15.46 23.29 -2.03
CA ARG A 156 -15.95 24.48 -2.76
C ARG A 156 -17.29 24.27 -3.47
N GLY A 157 -17.89 23.06 -3.40
CA GLY A 157 -19.15 22.73 -4.06
C GLY A 157 -18.98 22.51 -5.56
N LEU A 158 -17.90 21.82 -5.95
CA LEU A 158 -17.55 21.56 -7.33
C LEU A 158 -17.79 20.09 -7.69
N LEU A 159 -18.44 19.83 -8.82
CA LEU A 159 -18.51 18.52 -9.44
C LEU A 159 -17.28 18.34 -10.34
N ILE A 160 -16.45 17.34 -10.08
CA ILE A 160 -15.13 17.22 -10.69
C ILE A 160 -15.18 17.09 -12.23
N GLY A 161 -16.19 16.42 -12.77
CA GLY A 161 -16.40 16.26 -14.22
C GLY A 161 -17.18 17.39 -14.86
N GLY A 162 -17.57 18.44 -14.10
CA GLY A 162 -18.43 19.51 -14.62
C GLY A 162 -19.85 19.02 -14.91
N ALA A 163 -20.56 19.76 -15.76
CA ALA A 163 -21.92 19.45 -16.23
C ALA A 163 -22.17 20.15 -17.59
N PRO A 164 -23.24 19.86 -18.32
CA PRO A 164 -23.55 20.59 -19.53
C PRO A 164 -23.56 22.11 -19.33
N GLY A 165 -22.65 22.81 -20.00
CA GLY A 165 -22.46 24.27 -19.84
C GLY A 165 -21.54 24.69 -18.68
N VAL A 166 -20.95 23.73 -17.92
CA VAL A 166 -20.03 24.00 -16.81
C VAL A 166 -18.72 23.23 -17.05
N ASN A 167 -17.60 23.94 -17.00
CA ASN A 167 -16.28 23.31 -17.15
C ASN A 167 -15.97 22.32 -16.03
N PRO A 168 -15.21 21.24 -16.33
CA PRO A 168 -14.72 20.31 -15.32
C PRO A 168 -13.72 20.98 -14.36
N GLY A 169 -13.50 20.35 -13.22
CA GLY A 169 -12.48 20.74 -12.25
C GLY A 169 -11.07 20.40 -12.73
N ASN A 170 -10.10 21.17 -12.25
CA ASN A 170 -8.69 20.96 -12.50
C ASN A 170 -8.10 19.99 -11.44
N VAL A 171 -7.56 18.87 -11.87
CA VAL A 171 -6.84 17.90 -11.04
C VAL A 171 -5.35 18.02 -11.31
N LEU A 172 -4.55 18.30 -10.29
CA LEU A 172 -3.10 18.33 -10.34
C LEU A 172 -2.54 17.10 -9.62
N ILE A 173 -1.83 16.25 -10.33
CA ILE A 173 -1.22 15.02 -9.81
C ILE A 173 0.28 15.22 -9.72
N LEU A 174 0.84 15.12 -8.52
CA LEU A 174 2.28 15.19 -8.26
C LEU A 174 2.85 13.77 -8.20
N GLY A 175 3.69 13.42 -9.17
CA GLY A 175 4.28 12.10 -9.35
C GLY A 175 3.52 11.23 -10.35
N GLY A 176 4.22 10.79 -11.40
CA GLY A 176 3.72 9.91 -12.45
C GLY A 176 3.90 8.40 -12.18
N GLY A 177 4.20 8.01 -10.94
CA GLY A 177 4.35 6.61 -10.52
C GLY A 177 3.02 5.82 -10.56
N VAL A 178 2.98 4.67 -9.88
CA VAL A 178 1.78 3.80 -9.84
C VAL A 178 0.57 4.54 -9.27
N VAL A 179 0.77 5.32 -8.19
CA VAL A 179 -0.30 6.14 -7.57
C VAL A 179 -0.83 7.15 -8.59
N GLY A 180 0.06 7.96 -9.17
CA GLY A 180 -0.36 9.03 -10.09
C GLY A 180 -1.01 8.52 -11.37
N GLU A 181 -0.50 7.44 -11.96
CA GLU A 181 -1.11 6.80 -13.12
C GLU A 181 -2.54 6.32 -12.83
N ASN A 182 -2.76 5.71 -11.66
CA ASN A 182 -4.09 5.23 -11.26
C ASN A 182 -5.03 6.38 -10.87
N ALA A 183 -4.51 7.45 -10.27
CA ALA A 183 -5.26 8.68 -10.06
C ALA A 183 -5.68 9.30 -11.41
N ALA A 184 -4.76 9.44 -12.37
CA ALA A 184 -5.06 9.93 -13.71
C ALA A 184 -6.10 9.06 -14.43
N THR A 185 -6.06 7.72 -14.26
CA THR A 185 -7.04 6.80 -14.83
C THR A 185 -8.47 7.14 -14.39
N ILE A 186 -8.66 7.39 -13.09
CA ILE A 186 -10.00 7.71 -12.56
C ILE A 186 -10.38 9.16 -12.89
N ALA A 187 -9.47 10.12 -12.72
CA ALA A 187 -9.74 11.53 -12.98
C ALA A 187 -10.15 11.77 -14.45
N THR A 188 -9.43 11.15 -15.41
CA THR A 188 -9.78 11.22 -16.83
C THR A 188 -11.07 10.48 -17.15
N GLY A 189 -11.39 9.39 -16.44
CA GLY A 189 -12.66 8.68 -16.54
C GLY A 189 -13.85 9.48 -16.00
N MET A 190 -13.61 10.40 -15.08
CA MET A 190 -14.59 11.37 -14.56
C MET A 190 -14.63 12.67 -15.37
N GLU A 191 -13.93 12.74 -16.51
CA GLU A 191 -13.86 13.88 -17.41
C GLU A 191 -13.23 15.14 -16.81
N ALA A 192 -12.43 15.00 -15.74
CA ALA A 192 -11.68 16.10 -15.16
C ALA A 192 -10.58 16.62 -16.10
N LYS A 193 -10.18 17.87 -15.96
CA LYS A 193 -8.96 18.38 -16.59
C LYS A 193 -7.76 18.00 -15.76
N VAL A 194 -6.90 17.12 -16.30
CA VAL A 194 -5.84 16.45 -15.54
C VAL A 194 -4.46 16.96 -15.95
N TYR A 195 -3.73 17.49 -14.98
CA TYR A 195 -2.30 17.80 -15.08
C TYR A 195 -1.52 16.74 -14.29
N ILE A 196 -0.42 16.25 -14.85
CA ILE A 196 0.46 15.30 -14.17
C ILE A 196 1.90 15.78 -14.22
N VAL A 197 2.52 15.90 -13.05
CA VAL A 197 3.87 16.43 -12.87
C VAL A 197 4.82 15.29 -12.50
N ASP A 198 5.91 15.15 -13.22
CA ASP A 198 7.01 14.21 -12.87
C ASP A 198 8.36 14.80 -13.28
N LYS A 199 9.44 14.33 -12.67
CA LYS A 199 10.82 14.66 -13.06
C LYS A 199 11.26 13.90 -14.30
N SER A 200 10.70 12.70 -14.53
CA SER A 200 11.09 11.82 -15.61
C SER A 200 10.29 12.10 -16.89
N GLU A 201 10.95 12.77 -17.86
CA GLU A 201 10.36 12.96 -19.19
C GLU A 201 9.98 11.61 -19.85
N ALA A 202 10.79 10.56 -19.65
CA ALA A 202 10.51 9.24 -20.19
C ALA A 202 9.17 8.71 -19.64
N ARG A 203 8.95 8.87 -18.33
CA ARG A 203 7.69 8.47 -17.68
C ARG A 203 6.50 9.30 -18.18
N LEU A 204 6.67 10.59 -18.34
CA LEU A 204 5.62 11.47 -18.88
C LEU A 204 5.25 11.08 -20.32
N LYS A 205 6.22 10.69 -21.17
CA LYS A 205 5.95 10.16 -22.52
C LYS A 205 5.16 8.85 -22.49
N GLU A 206 5.46 7.92 -21.57
CA GLU A 206 4.66 6.70 -21.38
C GLU A 206 3.22 7.02 -21.00
N LEU A 207 3.03 7.95 -20.07
CA LEU A 207 1.70 8.39 -19.63
C LEU A 207 0.94 9.09 -20.78
N GLN A 208 1.62 9.95 -21.52
CA GLN A 208 1.03 10.60 -22.71
C GLN A 208 0.62 9.56 -23.78
N ALA A 209 1.44 8.55 -24.01
CA ALA A 209 1.09 7.46 -24.95
C ALA A 209 -0.15 6.68 -24.48
N LYS A 210 -0.31 6.49 -23.15
CA LYS A 210 -1.46 5.78 -22.56
C LYS A 210 -2.76 6.60 -22.58
N PHE A 211 -2.68 7.86 -22.22
CA PHE A 211 -3.86 8.71 -21.98
C PHE A 211 -4.21 9.64 -23.15
N GLY A 212 -3.25 9.87 -24.08
CA GLY A 212 -3.43 10.83 -25.16
C GLY A 212 -3.63 12.26 -24.63
N ASP A 213 -4.53 12.99 -25.25
CA ASP A 213 -4.85 14.39 -24.90
C ASP A 213 -5.72 14.54 -23.65
N ARG A 214 -6.05 13.43 -22.96
CA ARG A 214 -6.82 13.46 -21.72
C ARG A 214 -6.00 13.91 -20.52
N ILE A 215 -4.66 13.98 -20.65
CA ILE A 215 -3.75 14.52 -19.63
C ILE A 215 -2.86 15.60 -20.23
N ILE A 216 -2.38 16.49 -19.37
CA ILE A 216 -1.37 17.49 -19.69
C ILE A 216 -0.14 17.14 -18.86
N PRO A 217 0.89 16.50 -19.46
CA PRO A 217 2.12 16.17 -18.77
C PRO A 217 2.99 17.40 -18.58
N LEU A 218 3.62 17.53 -17.41
CA LEU A 218 4.44 18.66 -17.02
C LEU A 218 5.75 18.15 -16.41
N VAL A 219 6.88 18.59 -16.93
CA VAL A 219 8.18 18.31 -16.34
C VAL A 219 8.38 19.20 -15.12
N SER A 220 8.65 18.60 -13.97
CA SER A 220 8.72 19.29 -12.68
C SER A 220 9.68 20.48 -12.65
N ASP A 221 10.83 20.36 -13.32
CA ASP A 221 11.90 21.38 -13.30
C ASP A 221 11.65 22.53 -14.28
N ASP A 222 10.71 22.34 -15.23
CA ASP A 222 10.43 23.32 -16.32
C ASP A 222 9.23 24.24 -15.98
N ILE A 223 8.56 24.03 -14.84
CA ILE A 223 7.33 24.74 -14.50
C ILE A 223 7.46 25.60 -13.25
N ASN A 224 6.70 26.70 -13.20
CA ASN A 224 6.36 27.33 -11.94
C ASN A 224 5.14 26.61 -11.33
N LEU A 225 5.41 25.69 -10.38
CA LEU A 225 4.39 24.86 -9.75
C LEU A 225 3.28 25.68 -9.08
N GLU A 226 3.62 26.84 -8.51
CA GLU A 226 2.66 27.72 -7.83
C GLU A 226 1.51 28.18 -8.76
N ASN A 227 1.81 28.43 -10.05
CA ASN A 227 0.79 28.81 -11.02
C ASN A 227 -0.26 27.68 -11.23
N TYR A 228 0.17 26.43 -11.25
CA TYR A 228 -0.73 25.29 -11.38
C TYR A 228 -1.50 25.04 -10.10
N VAL A 229 -0.86 25.20 -8.95
CA VAL A 229 -1.49 25.06 -7.63
C VAL A 229 -2.62 26.09 -7.47
N ALA A 230 -2.42 27.35 -7.90
CA ALA A 230 -3.44 28.39 -7.86
C ALA A 230 -4.71 28.05 -8.67
N GLU A 231 -4.57 27.31 -9.77
CA GLU A 231 -5.67 26.91 -10.65
C GLU A 231 -6.30 25.56 -10.27
N THR A 232 -5.72 24.85 -9.27
CA THR A 232 -6.11 23.50 -8.89
C THR A 232 -7.38 23.49 -8.04
N ASP A 233 -8.27 22.54 -8.32
CA ASP A 233 -9.45 22.24 -7.50
C ASP A 233 -9.19 21.00 -6.63
N LEU A 234 -8.46 20.01 -7.17
CA LEU A 234 -8.05 18.79 -6.48
C LEU A 234 -6.56 18.50 -6.73
N LEU A 235 -5.76 18.50 -5.67
CA LEU A 235 -4.34 18.14 -5.71
C LEU A 235 -4.15 16.73 -5.17
N ILE A 236 -3.41 15.88 -5.90
CA ILE A 236 -3.04 14.54 -5.48
C ILE A 236 -1.53 14.46 -5.26
N GLY A 237 -1.12 14.20 -4.03
CA GLY A 237 0.26 13.91 -3.66
C GLY A 237 0.58 12.42 -3.83
N GLY A 238 1.21 12.05 -4.94
CA GLY A 238 1.52 10.67 -5.30
C GLY A 238 3.01 10.37 -5.46
N VAL A 239 3.88 11.20 -4.89
CA VAL A 239 5.34 11.01 -4.96
C VAL A 239 5.76 9.96 -3.95
N LEU A 240 6.51 8.96 -4.42
CA LEU A 240 7.11 7.93 -3.59
C LEU A 240 8.61 7.86 -3.89
N ILE A 241 9.42 7.93 -2.83
CA ILE A 241 10.86 7.65 -2.91
C ILE A 241 11.10 6.37 -2.09
N PRO A 242 11.50 5.26 -2.72
CA PRO A 242 11.76 4.01 -1.99
C PRO A 242 12.77 4.21 -0.86
N GLY A 243 12.40 3.84 0.37
CA GLY A 243 13.28 3.92 1.53
C GLY A 243 13.55 5.34 2.09
N ALA A 244 12.86 6.39 1.60
CA ALA A 244 13.06 7.75 2.07
C ALA A 244 11.73 8.50 2.28
N ASN A 245 11.79 9.60 3.03
CA ASN A 245 10.66 10.51 3.16
C ASN A 245 10.32 11.18 1.82
N ALA A 246 9.05 11.43 1.58
CA ALA A 246 8.60 12.23 0.45
C ALA A 246 9.13 13.67 0.54
N PRO A 247 9.59 14.27 -0.57
CA PRO A 247 10.00 15.68 -0.59
C PRO A 247 8.78 16.58 -0.39
N LYS A 248 8.95 17.69 0.32
CA LYS A 248 7.90 18.70 0.47
C LYS A 248 7.81 19.56 -0.79
N LEU A 249 6.88 19.21 -1.68
CA LEU A 249 6.69 19.91 -2.96
C LEU A 249 5.73 21.09 -2.85
N ILE A 250 4.75 21.00 -1.95
CA ILE A 250 3.77 22.07 -1.70
C ILE A 250 4.06 22.69 -0.34
N THR A 251 4.44 23.95 -0.36
CA THR A 251 4.72 24.72 0.85
C THR A 251 3.43 25.28 1.47
N LYS A 252 3.52 25.68 2.74
CA LYS A 252 2.40 26.36 3.42
C LYS A 252 2.00 27.67 2.70
N ASP A 253 2.96 28.39 2.13
CA ASP A 253 2.66 29.64 1.43
C ASP A 253 1.90 29.41 0.12
N MET A 254 2.11 28.29 -0.57
CA MET A 254 1.35 27.93 -1.76
C MET A 254 -0.13 27.66 -1.46
N LEU A 255 -0.50 27.30 -0.22
CA LEU A 255 -1.91 27.15 0.14
C LEU A 255 -2.67 28.47 0.02
N LYS A 256 -2.01 29.60 0.26
CA LYS A 256 -2.64 30.93 0.22
C LYS A 256 -3.12 31.35 -1.18
N VAL A 257 -2.51 30.77 -2.23
CA VAL A 257 -2.91 31.00 -3.63
C VAL A 257 -3.92 29.96 -4.13
N MET A 258 -4.14 28.88 -3.38
CA MET A 258 -5.15 27.88 -3.73
C MET A 258 -6.57 28.44 -3.64
N LYS A 259 -7.45 27.90 -4.48
CA LYS A 259 -8.86 28.27 -4.45
C LYS A 259 -9.49 27.85 -3.12
N ARG A 260 -10.27 28.74 -2.51
CA ARG A 260 -11.00 28.42 -1.27
C ARG A 260 -11.89 27.18 -1.43
N GLY A 261 -11.76 26.22 -0.54
CA GLY A 261 -12.47 24.95 -0.56
C GLY A 261 -11.94 23.95 -1.59
N SER A 262 -10.75 24.21 -2.17
CA SER A 262 -10.02 23.16 -2.91
C SER A 262 -9.57 22.05 -1.97
N VAL A 263 -9.21 20.91 -2.54
CA VAL A 263 -8.90 19.69 -1.79
C VAL A 263 -7.48 19.21 -2.10
N ILE A 264 -6.76 18.82 -1.08
CA ILE A 264 -5.50 18.08 -1.17
C ILE A 264 -5.73 16.66 -0.67
N VAL A 265 -5.38 15.66 -1.47
CA VAL A 265 -5.28 14.26 -1.06
C VAL A 265 -3.81 13.85 -1.09
N ASP A 266 -3.19 13.77 0.07
CA ASP A 266 -1.77 13.41 0.17
C ASP A 266 -1.62 11.90 0.40
N VAL A 267 -1.48 11.15 -0.69
CA VAL A 267 -1.28 9.68 -0.66
C VAL A 267 0.10 9.33 -0.12
N ALA A 268 1.07 10.24 -0.26
CA ALA A 268 2.43 10.07 0.26
C ALA A 268 2.53 10.19 1.78
N ILE A 269 1.41 10.35 2.49
CA ILE A 269 1.37 10.61 3.94
C ILE A 269 2.09 9.54 4.77
N ASP A 270 2.06 8.27 4.34
CA ASP A 270 2.77 7.17 5.01
C ASP A 270 4.30 7.35 4.98
N GLN A 271 4.81 8.22 4.09
CA GLN A 271 6.22 8.63 4.00
C GLN A 271 6.41 10.12 4.38
N GLY A 272 5.61 10.61 5.32
CA GLY A 272 5.67 11.98 5.81
C GLY A 272 4.91 13.01 4.97
N GLY A 273 4.33 12.61 3.82
CA GLY A 273 3.58 13.49 2.92
C GLY A 273 4.43 14.42 2.06
N CYS A 274 3.95 14.79 0.88
CA CYS A 274 4.61 15.73 -0.02
C CYS A 274 4.12 17.18 0.11
N VAL A 275 3.20 17.44 1.02
CA VAL A 275 2.69 18.77 1.37
C VAL A 275 3.18 19.14 2.76
N GLU A 276 3.69 20.36 2.94
CA GLU A 276 4.27 20.81 4.21
C GLU A 276 3.26 20.75 5.38
N THR A 277 1.99 21.05 5.09
CA THR A 277 0.89 21.04 6.07
C THR A 277 0.23 19.69 6.27
N SER A 278 0.66 18.65 5.56
CA SER A 278 0.11 17.30 5.72
C SER A 278 0.45 16.70 7.06
N LYS A 279 -0.58 16.16 7.72
CA LYS A 279 -0.48 15.33 8.93
C LYS A 279 -1.39 14.11 8.80
N PRO A 280 -0.98 12.94 9.29
CA PRO A 280 -1.79 11.73 9.18
C PRO A 280 -3.18 11.88 9.79
N THR A 281 -4.19 11.38 9.09
CA THR A 281 -5.57 11.23 9.54
C THR A 281 -6.01 9.78 9.48
N THR A 282 -7.24 9.50 9.89
CA THR A 282 -7.81 8.14 9.92
C THR A 282 -9.08 8.07 9.08
N HIS A 283 -9.56 6.87 8.78
CA HIS A 283 -10.84 6.70 8.09
C HIS A 283 -12.05 7.20 8.90
N ALA A 284 -11.93 7.26 10.23
CA ALA A 284 -12.99 7.79 11.12
C ALA A 284 -13.06 9.31 11.12
N ASP A 285 -11.91 9.99 10.99
CA ASP A 285 -11.79 11.45 10.92
C ASP A 285 -10.81 11.80 9.79
N PRO A 286 -11.29 11.77 8.51
CA PRO A 286 -10.41 11.73 7.35
C PRO A 286 -9.85 13.08 6.92
N THR A 287 -10.47 14.20 7.34
CA THR A 287 -10.14 15.52 6.81
C THR A 287 -9.91 16.56 7.88
N TYR A 288 -9.15 17.58 7.53
CA TYR A 288 -9.03 18.83 8.29
C TYR A 288 -8.84 20.00 7.31
N VAL A 289 -8.98 21.22 7.78
CA VAL A 289 -8.88 22.44 6.95
C VAL A 289 -7.73 23.31 7.45
N ILE A 290 -6.88 23.76 6.52
CA ILE A 290 -5.85 24.79 6.75
C ILE A 290 -5.93 25.81 5.60
N ASP A 291 -5.94 27.09 5.94
CA ASP A 291 -6.01 28.21 4.97
C ASP A 291 -7.15 28.02 3.92
N ASP A 292 -8.34 27.62 4.38
CA ASP A 292 -9.52 27.31 3.57
C ASP A 292 -9.34 26.13 2.56
N VAL A 293 -8.26 25.33 2.68
CA VAL A 293 -7.99 24.13 1.87
C VAL A 293 -8.27 22.88 2.68
N VAL A 294 -9.10 21.98 2.14
CA VAL A 294 -9.42 20.69 2.77
C VAL A 294 -8.26 19.72 2.54
N HIS A 295 -7.76 19.09 3.60
CA HIS A 295 -6.72 18.07 3.55
C HIS A 295 -7.33 16.71 3.87
N TYR A 296 -7.16 15.76 2.98
CA TYR A 296 -7.44 14.33 3.18
C TYR A 296 -6.08 13.60 3.19
N CYS A 297 -5.64 13.17 4.37
CA CYS A 297 -4.33 12.58 4.58
C CYS A 297 -4.43 11.25 5.33
N VAL A 298 -5.41 10.42 4.96
CA VAL A 298 -5.66 9.13 5.62
C VAL A 298 -4.49 8.19 5.37
N ALA A 299 -3.80 7.82 6.45
CA ALA A 299 -2.83 6.75 6.42
C ALA A 299 -3.54 5.41 6.12
N ASN A 300 -2.91 4.56 5.32
CA ASN A 300 -3.51 3.28 4.93
C ASN A 300 -4.82 3.43 4.11
N MET A 301 -4.85 4.35 3.15
CA MET A 301 -6.03 4.55 2.28
C MET A 301 -6.62 3.24 1.72
N PRO A 302 -5.83 2.24 1.26
CA PRO A 302 -6.38 0.99 0.75
C PRO A 302 -7.21 0.19 1.77
N GLY A 303 -7.00 0.41 3.07
CA GLY A 303 -7.80 -0.20 4.15
C GLY A 303 -9.27 0.21 4.13
N GLY A 304 -9.60 1.38 3.55
CA GLY A 304 -10.97 1.86 3.41
C GLY A 304 -11.81 1.13 2.34
N VAL A 305 -11.18 0.32 1.49
CA VAL A 305 -11.84 -0.50 0.47
C VAL A 305 -11.34 -1.96 0.56
N PRO A 306 -11.57 -2.63 1.70
CA PRO A 306 -10.91 -3.89 2.04
C PRO A 306 -11.16 -5.00 1.03
N ARG A 307 -12.37 -5.10 0.45
CA ARG A 307 -12.68 -6.10 -0.57
C ARG A 307 -11.81 -5.93 -1.83
N THR A 308 -11.76 -4.73 -2.39
CA THR A 308 -10.96 -4.44 -3.59
C THR A 308 -9.47 -4.65 -3.30
N SER A 309 -9.01 -4.16 -2.16
CA SER A 309 -7.61 -4.24 -1.74
C SER A 309 -7.16 -5.69 -1.50
N THR A 310 -7.99 -6.50 -0.84
CA THR A 310 -7.70 -7.93 -0.63
C THR A 310 -7.58 -8.67 -1.95
N LEU A 311 -8.55 -8.49 -2.86
CA LEU A 311 -8.51 -9.14 -4.18
C LEU A 311 -7.29 -8.72 -4.99
N ALA A 312 -6.97 -7.42 -5.03
CA ALA A 312 -5.83 -6.89 -5.76
C ALA A 312 -4.49 -7.38 -5.18
N LEU A 313 -4.35 -7.39 -3.85
CA LEU A 313 -3.14 -7.88 -3.18
C LEU A 313 -2.97 -9.39 -3.42
N ASN A 314 -4.03 -10.17 -3.22
CA ASN A 314 -3.99 -11.63 -3.40
C ASN A 314 -3.60 -12.03 -4.83
N ALA A 315 -4.09 -11.32 -5.85
CA ALA A 315 -3.69 -11.58 -7.23
C ALA A 315 -2.16 -11.48 -7.44
N ALA A 316 -1.51 -10.58 -6.71
CA ALA A 316 -0.06 -10.41 -6.78
C ALA A 316 0.71 -11.36 -5.84
N THR A 317 0.21 -11.62 -4.62
CA THR A 317 0.96 -12.39 -3.61
C THR A 317 0.80 -13.91 -3.76
N LEU A 318 -0.31 -14.39 -4.33
CA LEU A 318 -0.61 -15.81 -4.42
C LEU A 318 0.49 -16.66 -5.11
N PRO A 319 1.11 -16.23 -6.22
CA PRO A 319 2.21 -17.00 -6.82
C PRO A 319 3.37 -17.27 -5.85
N PHE A 320 3.73 -16.26 -5.05
CA PHE A 320 4.79 -16.35 -4.04
C PHE A 320 4.38 -17.23 -2.87
N VAL A 321 3.14 -17.13 -2.41
CA VAL A 321 2.59 -18.01 -1.36
C VAL A 321 2.63 -19.47 -1.79
N LEU A 322 2.22 -19.76 -3.03
CA LEU A 322 2.28 -21.11 -3.60
C LEU A 322 3.72 -21.61 -3.70
N GLN A 323 4.66 -20.79 -4.15
CA GLN A 323 6.07 -21.13 -4.25
C GLN A 323 6.67 -21.45 -2.87
N LEU A 324 6.39 -20.61 -1.86
CA LEU A 324 6.81 -20.87 -0.47
C LEU A 324 6.20 -22.17 0.08
N ALA A 325 4.90 -22.39 -0.19
CA ALA A 325 4.21 -23.58 0.30
C ALA A 325 4.72 -24.88 -0.33
N GLN A 326 5.07 -24.85 -1.62
CA GLN A 326 5.53 -26.03 -2.38
C GLN A 326 7.00 -26.37 -2.11
N SER A 327 7.88 -25.36 -2.11
CA SER A 327 9.34 -25.58 -2.09
C SER A 327 9.96 -25.31 -0.71
N GLY A 328 9.23 -24.65 0.21
CA GLY A 328 9.81 -24.08 1.41
C GLY A 328 10.61 -22.79 1.11
N TYR A 329 10.91 -22.02 2.15
CA TYR A 329 11.53 -20.70 1.96
C TYR A 329 12.94 -20.76 1.34
N ARG A 330 13.73 -21.76 1.69
CA ARG A 330 15.12 -21.86 1.19
C ARG A 330 15.16 -22.01 -0.33
N ASP A 331 14.44 -22.97 -0.86
CA ASP A 331 14.44 -23.24 -2.31
C ASP A 331 13.71 -22.14 -3.06
N ALA A 332 12.60 -21.62 -2.51
CA ALA A 332 11.85 -20.53 -3.11
C ALA A 332 12.72 -19.27 -3.27
N LEU A 333 13.43 -18.86 -2.22
CA LEU A 333 14.26 -17.66 -2.24
C LEU A 333 15.56 -17.86 -3.02
N ASN A 334 16.18 -19.04 -2.96
CA ASN A 334 17.39 -19.34 -3.74
C ASN A 334 17.14 -19.39 -5.26
N SER A 335 15.92 -19.73 -5.67
CA SER A 335 15.56 -19.81 -7.10
C SER A 335 15.26 -18.46 -7.75
N ASP A 336 15.03 -17.41 -6.96
CA ASP A 336 14.63 -16.08 -7.47
C ASP A 336 15.27 -14.97 -6.62
N ALA A 337 16.27 -14.29 -7.18
CA ALA A 337 16.97 -13.19 -6.53
C ALA A 337 16.05 -11.99 -6.21
N ASN A 338 15.00 -11.79 -7.01
CA ASN A 338 14.02 -10.73 -6.79
C ASN A 338 13.12 -11.06 -5.59
N PHE A 339 12.77 -12.33 -5.43
CA PHE A 339 12.04 -12.80 -4.25
C PHE A 339 12.93 -12.79 -3.01
N LEU A 340 14.22 -13.16 -3.14
CA LEU A 340 15.20 -13.10 -2.06
C LEU A 340 15.35 -11.68 -1.49
N ALA A 341 15.22 -10.64 -2.31
CA ALA A 341 15.21 -9.25 -1.86
C ALA A 341 14.09 -8.95 -0.85
N GLY A 342 13.04 -9.79 -0.81
CA GLY A 342 11.96 -9.73 0.17
C GLY A 342 12.37 -10.16 1.57
N LEU A 343 13.48 -10.90 1.76
CA LEU A 343 13.88 -11.41 3.06
C LEU A 343 14.46 -10.30 3.93
N ASN A 344 13.75 -9.94 5.00
CA ASN A 344 14.14 -8.85 5.89
C ASN A 344 14.72 -9.33 7.22
N VAL A 345 14.21 -10.44 7.76
CA VAL A 345 14.75 -11.10 8.96
C VAL A 345 14.83 -12.61 8.71
N CYS A 346 15.92 -13.23 9.08
CA CYS A 346 16.12 -14.66 8.97
C CYS A 346 16.83 -15.22 10.20
N GLN A 347 16.12 -16.05 10.98
CA GLN A 347 16.71 -16.76 12.14
C GLN A 347 17.49 -15.85 13.10
N GLY A 348 16.92 -14.67 13.39
CA GLY A 348 17.53 -13.71 14.32
C GLY A 348 18.51 -12.72 13.68
N ASN A 349 18.73 -12.80 12.36
CA ASN A 349 19.59 -11.87 11.63
C ASN A 349 18.75 -10.88 10.79
N VAL A 350 19.17 -9.63 10.75
CA VAL A 350 18.60 -8.63 9.85
C VAL A 350 19.27 -8.76 8.47
N THR A 351 18.48 -9.03 7.45
CA THR A 351 18.94 -9.35 6.09
C THR A 351 18.56 -8.29 5.05
N TYR A 352 17.95 -7.18 5.47
CA TYR A 352 17.69 -6.04 4.62
C TYR A 352 18.56 -4.85 5.03
N LYS A 353 19.42 -4.42 4.10
CA LYS A 353 20.52 -3.48 4.40
C LYS A 353 20.02 -2.16 4.99
N ALA A 354 18.97 -1.56 4.41
CA ALA A 354 18.44 -0.29 4.90
C ALA A 354 17.94 -0.40 6.35
N VAL A 355 17.23 -1.48 6.70
CA VAL A 355 16.77 -1.72 8.08
C VAL A 355 17.95 -1.87 9.05
N ALA A 356 19.01 -2.57 8.63
CA ALA A 356 20.20 -2.73 9.46
C ALA A 356 20.89 -1.38 9.70
N GLU A 357 21.05 -0.56 8.66
CA GLU A 357 21.65 0.78 8.75
C GLU A 357 20.80 1.74 9.59
N ASP A 358 19.49 1.79 9.37
CA ASP A 358 18.57 2.70 10.07
C ASP A 358 18.45 2.39 11.57
N LEU A 359 18.50 1.10 11.95
CA LEU A 359 18.27 0.66 13.32
C LEU A 359 19.54 0.18 14.05
N GLY A 360 20.70 0.22 13.39
CA GLY A 360 21.99 -0.13 14.01
C GLY A 360 22.21 -1.64 14.20
N TYR A 361 21.59 -2.49 13.39
CA TYR A 361 21.83 -3.93 13.38
C TYR A 361 23.02 -4.29 12.49
N ASN A 362 23.64 -5.45 12.76
CA ASN A 362 24.58 -6.05 11.83
C ASN A 362 23.80 -6.61 10.61
N PHE A 363 24.17 -6.15 9.42
CA PHE A 363 23.63 -6.69 8.18
C PHE A 363 24.23 -8.06 7.88
N VAL A 364 23.37 -9.02 7.57
CA VAL A 364 23.77 -10.34 7.05
C VAL A 364 23.20 -10.49 5.65
N ASP A 365 24.07 -10.85 4.70
CA ASP A 365 23.60 -11.05 3.32
C ASP A 365 22.49 -12.12 3.26
N PRO A 366 21.35 -11.84 2.58
CA PRO A 366 20.23 -12.77 2.53
C PRO A 366 20.61 -14.18 2.02
N SER A 367 21.49 -14.25 1.01
CA SER A 367 21.96 -15.55 0.46
C SER A 367 22.79 -16.34 1.46
N THR A 368 23.48 -15.66 2.37
CA THR A 368 24.22 -16.31 3.47
C THR A 368 23.28 -16.77 4.58
N ALA A 369 22.26 -15.97 4.88
CA ALA A 369 21.34 -16.24 5.98
C ALA A 369 20.42 -17.45 5.74
N ILE A 370 20.11 -17.79 4.49
CA ILE A 370 19.25 -18.93 4.14
C ILE A 370 19.98 -20.25 3.99
N ASN A 371 21.33 -20.26 3.91
CA ASN A 371 22.18 -21.44 3.83
C ASN A 371 22.62 -21.92 5.21
#